data_810f62f70ea6fdf5b1e97ff8d18dc735
#
_entry.id   810f62f70ea6fdf5b1e97ff8d18dc735
#
_cell.length_a   1.000
_cell.length_b   1.000
_cell.length_c   1.000
_cell.angle_alpha   90.00
_cell.angle_beta   90.00
_cell.angle_gamma   90.00
#
_symmetry.space_group_name_H-M   'P 1'
#
loop_
_entity.id
_entity.type
_entity.pdbx_description
1 polymer ?
#
loop_
_entity_poly.entity_id
_entity_poly.type
_entity_poly.pdbx_seq_one_letter_code
_entity_poly.pdbx_strand_id
1 'polypeptide(L)'
;MDLPEDKGTYILIAQVLQMKRLEIGSLGQFDIVPGFYAYVGSGFGFGGLRGRLHHHLESTAEPHWHIDYLLQVATPAEAWFSTASRKLEHRWAELLGNAPGFSVAIPRFGSSDYHRSRASHLFYSKRRPSFRWFREQMIEVFEGVEVEQTIFSPQPQAASPE
;
A
#
# COMPACT_ATOMS: atom_id res chain seq x y z
N MET A 1 8.71 -15.75 5.44
CA MET A 1 8.61 -14.49 4.68
C MET A 1 9.73 -13.58 5.16
N ASP A 2 10.71 -13.38 4.33
CA ASP A 2 11.91 -12.64 4.70
C ASP A 2 11.79 -11.18 4.30
N LEU A 3 11.23 -10.39 5.20
CA LEU A 3 11.21 -8.94 5.05
C LEU A 3 12.43 -8.35 5.77
N PRO A 4 13.13 -7.38 5.17
CA PRO A 4 14.30 -6.80 5.81
C PRO A 4 13.92 -5.91 6.99
N GLU A 5 14.78 -5.91 8.01
CA GLU A 5 14.65 -4.99 9.15
C GLU A 5 15.14 -3.58 8.79
N ASP A 6 15.71 -3.43 7.61
CA ASP A 6 16.21 -2.17 7.13
C ASP A 6 15.09 -1.13 7.01
N LYS A 7 15.46 0.13 7.14
CA LYS A 7 14.57 1.23 6.81
C LYS A 7 14.37 1.30 5.30
N GLY A 8 13.23 1.79 4.87
CA GLY A 8 12.96 1.89 3.44
C GLY A 8 11.57 2.41 3.12
N THR A 9 11.23 2.34 1.85
CA THR A 9 9.93 2.74 1.31
C THR A 9 9.25 1.51 0.71
N TYR A 10 7.92 1.43 0.82
CA TYR A 10 7.17 0.29 0.28
C TYR A 10 5.88 0.71 -0.38
N ILE A 11 5.38 -0.18 -1.24
CA ILE A 11 4.03 -0.14 -1.77
C ILE A 11 3.37 -1.45 -1.37
N LEU A 12 2.27 -1.35 -0.63
CA LEU A 12 1.46 -2.50 -0.26
C LEU A 12 0.33 -2.63 -1.27
N ILE A 13 0.23 -3.78 -1.94
CA ILE A 13 -0.86 -4.09 -2.85
C ILE A 13 -1.87 -4.97 -2.09
N ALA A 14 -3.10 -4.49 -1.98
CA ALA A 14 -4.18 -5.21 -1.33
C ALA A 14 -5.37 -5.38 -2.29
N GLN A 15 -6.11 -6.46 -2.13
CA GLN A 15 -7.24 -6.79 -3.00
C GLN A 15 -8.56 -6.73 -2.25
N VAL A 16 -9.55 -6.12 -2.86
CA VAL A 16 -10.94 -6.11 -2.41
C VAL A 16 -11.77 -6.93 -3.38
N LEU A 17 -12.51 -7.92 -2.88
CA LEU A 17 -13.30 -8.83 -3.72
C LEU A 17 -14.75 -8.38 -3.85
N GLN A 18 -15.31 -7.70 -2.85
CA GLN A 18 -16.69 -7.24 -2.83
C GLN A 18 -16.75 -5.80 -2.37
N MET A 19 -17.67 -5.04 -2.94
CA MET A 19 -17.88 -3.66 -2.51
C MET A 19 -18.25 -3.60 -1.02
N LYS A 20 -17.59 -2.71 -0.30
CA LYS A 20 -17.86 -2.44 1.11
C LYS A 20 -17.92 -0.93 1.33
N ARG A 21 -18.87 -0.51 2.16
CA ARG A 21 -18.87 0.86 2.66
C ARG A 21 -18.03 0.90 3.94
N LEU A 22 -17.07 1.81 3.97
CA LEU A 22 -16.08 1.87 5.05
C LEU A 22 -15.91 3.29 5.56
N GLU A 23 -15.93 3.44 6.88
CA GLU A 23 -15.57 4.68 7.54
C GLU A 23 -14.07 4.67 7.83
N ILE A 24 -13.37 5.70 7.36
CA ILE A 24 -11.91 5.82 7.49
C ILE A 24 -11.60 7.02 8.38
N GLY A 25 -11.62 6.81 9.69
CA GLY A 25 -11.31 7.85 10.67
C GLY A 25 -12.03 9.17 10.37
N SER A 26 -11.29 10.26 10.41
CA SER A 26 -11.81 11.60 10.13
C SER A 26 -12.00 11.90 8.65
N LEU A 27 -11.54 11.02 7.74
CA LEU A 27 -11.73 11.22 6.30
C LEU A 27 -13.19 11.06 5.86
N GLY A 28 -13.98 10.26 6.59
CA GLY A 28 -15.39 10.04 6.29
C GLY A 28 -15.67 8.64 5.78
N GLN A 29 -16.83 8.49 5.13
CA GLN A 29 -17.29 7.20 4.61
C GLN A 29 -17.05 7.13 3.10
N PHE A 30 -16.61 5.95 2.65
CA PHE A 30 -16.28 5.70 1.24
C PHE A 30 -16.80 4.34 0.81
N ASP A 31 -17.20 4.24 -0.45
CA ASP A 31 -17.52 2.97 -1.09
C ASP A 31 -16.23 2.38 -1.65
N ILE A 32 -15.80 1.27 -1.08
CA ILE A 32 -14.58 0.57 -1.51
C ILE A 32 -14.99 -0.49 -2.53
N VAL A 33 -14.65 -0.24 -3.80
CA VAL A 33 -15.04 -1.09 -4.92
C VAL A 33 -14.08 -2.25 -5.11
N PRO A 34 -14.53 -3.38 -5.72
CA PRO A 34 -13.62 -4.48 -6.03
C PRO A 34 -12.47 -4.05 -6.93
N GLY A 35 -11.30 -4.60 -6.66
CA GLY A 35 -10.08 -4.33 -7.40
C GLY A 35 -8.87 -4.31 -6.48
N PHE A 36 -7.81 -3.66 -6.96
CA PHE A 36 -6.53 -3.59 -6.24
C PHE A 36 -6.25 -2.18 -5.76
N TYR A 37 -5.67 -2.10 -4.57
CA TYR A 37 -5.33 -0.84 -3.92
C TYR A 37 -3.85 -0.84 -3.61
N ALA A 38 -3.15 0.16 -4.11
CA ALA A 38 -1.72 0.34 -3.89
C ALA A 38 -1.52 1.46 -2.87
N TYR A 39 -0.98 1.12 -1.72
CA TYR A 39 -0.68 2.06 -0.65
C TYR A 39 0.82 2.30 -0.57
N VAL A 40 1.23 3.55 -0.71
CA VAL A 40 2.64 3.95 -0.59
C VAL A 40 2.92 4.35 0.85
N GLY A 41 3.85 3.65 1.49
CA GLY A 41 4.20 3.88 2.87
C GLY A 41 5.70 3.92 3.12
N SER A 42 6.06 4.27 4.35
CA SER A 42 7.43 4.43 4.77
C SER A 42 7.72 3.55 5.97
N GLY A 43 8.85 2.86 5.95
CA GLY A 43 9.37 2.02 7.03
C GLY A 43 10.60 2.64 7.68
N PHE A 44 10.69 3.96 7.79
CA PHE A 44 11.84 4.63 8.41
C PHE A 44 11.75 4.71 9.95
N GLY A 45 10.64 4.30 10.53
CA GLY A 45 10.46 4.22 11.97
C GLY A 45 11.09 2.98 12.60
N PHE A 46 10.84 2.79 13.88
CA PHE A 46 11.32 1.63 14.64
C PHE A 46 10.80 0.32 14.01
N GLY A 47 11.69 -0.66 13.89
CA GLY A 47 11.37 -1.96 13.31
C GLY A 47 11.52 -2.03 11.79
N GLY A 48 11.72 -0.91 11.11
CA GLY A 48 11.97 -0.84 9.67
C GLY A 48 10.82 -1.36 8.82
N LEU A 49 11.15 -1.84 7.63
CA LEU A 49 10.17 -2.43 6.69
C LEU A 49 9.46 -3.63 7.27
N ARG A 50 10.21 -4.54 7.91
CA ARG A 50 9.62 -5.75 8.53
C ARG A 50 8.55 -5.38 9.55
N GLY A 51 8.89 -4.47 10.47
CA GLY A 51 7.94 -4.06 11.51
C GLY A 51 6.67 -3.46 10.95
N ARG A 52 6.81 -2.58 9.97
CA ARG A 52 5.65 -1.91 9.36
C ARG A 52 4.77 -2.87 8.56
N LEU A 53 5.39 -3.73 7.73
CA LEU A 53 4.64 -4.67 6.90
C LEU A 53 4.02 -5.79 7.74
N HIS A 54 4.69 -6.28 8.79
CA HIS A 54 4.07 -7.22 9.71
C HIS A 54 2.83 -6.62 10.39
N HIS A 55 2.90 -5.35 10.79
CA HIS A 55 1.74 -4.66 11.34
C HIS A 55 0.55 -4.68 10.37
N HIS A 56 0.79 -4.43 9.08
CA HIS A 56 -0.26 -4.47 8.06
C HIS A 56 -0.81 -5.87 7.81
N LEU A 57 -0.01 -6.91 8.00
CA LEU A 57 -0.43 -8.30 7.80
C LEU A 57 -1.21 -8.84 8.99
N GLU A 58 -1.04 -8.27 10.16
CA GLU A 58 -1.77 -8.64 11.36
C GLU A 58 -3.08 -7.86 11.42
N SER A 59 -4.20 -8.55 11.67
CA SER A 59 -5.46 -7.84 11.82
C SER A 59 -5.46 -7.09 13.16
N THR A 60 -5.75 -5.79 13.11
CA THR A 60 -5.83 -4.96 14.31
C THR A 60 -7.29 -4.66 14.63
N ALA A 61 -7.67 -4.85 15.89
CA ALA A 61 -9.00 -4.50 16.36
C ALA A 61 -9.18 -2.99 16.49
N GLU A 62 -8.06 -2.25 16.61
CA GLU A 62 -8.05 -0.80 16.79
C GLU A 62 -7.25 -0.13 15.68
N PRO A 63 -7.90 0.33 14.59
CA PRO A 63 -7.21 1.01 13.51
C PRO A 63 -6.56 2.32 13.99
N HIS A 64 -5.31 2.54 13.62
CA HIS A 64 -4.58 3.74 13.96
C HIS A 64 -4.32 4.61 12.73
N TRP A 65 -3.77 4.02 11.64
CA TRP A 65 -3.54 4.70 10.39
C TRP A 65 -4.69 4.47 9.41
N HIS A 66 -4.82 5.33 8.40
CA HIS A 66 -5.84 5.18 7.35
C HIS A 66 -5.81 3.78 6.72
N ILE A 67 -4.61 3.25 6.45
CA ILE A 67 -4.46 1.91 5.87
C ILE A 67 -5.03 0.80 6.76
N ASP A 68 -4.98 0.97 8.09
CA ASP A 68 -5.54 -0.03 9.00
C ASP A 68 -7.05 -0.20 8.79
N TYR A 69 -7.75 0.90 8.48
CA TYR A 69 -9.19 0.83 8.18
C TYR A 69 -9.44 0.07 6.88
N LEU A 70 -8.66 0.37 5.83
CA LEU A 70 -8.80 -0.31 4.54
C LEU A 70 -8.55 -1.82 4.67
N LEU A 71 -7.56 -2.22 5.45
CA LEU A 71 -7.21 -3.63 5.63
C LEU A 71 -8.26 -4.44 6.40
N GLN A 72 -9.28 -3.81 6.94
CA GLN A 72 -10.45 -4.52 7.47
C GLN A 72 -11.29 -5.15 6.35
N VAL A 73 -11.23 -4.61 5.13
CA VAL A 73 -12.02 -5.08 3.98
C VAL A 73 -11.15 -5.51 2.79
N ALA A 74 -9.85 -5.25 2.83
CA ALA A 74 -8.90 -5.61 1.79
C ALA A 74 -7.89 -6.63 2.32
N THR A 75 -7.48 -7.55 1.46
CA THR A 75 -6.48 -8.58 1.80
C THR A 75 -5.14 -8.23 1.17
N PRO A 76 -4.06 -8.13 1.95
CA PRO A 76 -2.73 -7.92 1.40
C PRO A 76 -2.36 -9.02 0.40
N ALA A 77 -1.93 -8.62 -0.80
CA ALA A 77 -1.55 -9.54 -1.86
C ALA A 77 -0.04 -9.61 -2.05
N GLU A 78 0.63 -8.47 -2.07
CA GLU A 78 2.08 -8.37 -2.23
C GLU A 78 2.58 -7.02 -1.74
N ALA A 79 3.89 -6.93 -1.51
CA ALA A 79 4.55 -5.67 -1.22
C ALA A 79 5.75 -5.49 -2.12
N TRP A 80 5.96 -4.26 -2.56
CA TRP A 80 7.14 -3.83 -3.30
C TRP A 80 7.91 -2.87 -2.40
N PHE A 81 9.21 -3.03 -2.31
CA PHE A 81 9.97 -2.20 -1.39
C PHE A 81 11.40 -1.94 -1.86
N SER A 82 11.99 -0.90 -1.30
CA SER A 82 13.40 -0.58 -1.47
C SER A 82 14.02 -0.26 -0.13
N THR A 83 15.24 -0.76 0.10
CA THR A 83 16.03 -0.44 1.29
C THR A 83 16.91 0.79 1.09
N ALA A 84 16.72 1.53 0.00
CA ALA A 84 17.43 2.79 -0.23
C ALA A 84 17.17 3.76 0.92
N SER A 85 18.22 4.46 1.35
CA SER A 85 18.14 5.39 2.47
C SER A 85 17.39 6.68 2.15
N ARG A 86 17.14 6.95 0.87
CA ARG A 86 16.34 8.09 0.43
C ARG A 86 14.87 7.88 0.74
N LYS A 87 14.20 8.92 1.19
CA LYS A 87 12.74 8.88 1.40
C LYS A 87 12.04 9.01 0.05
N LEU A 88 11.51 7.92 -0.47
CA LEU A 88 10.93 7.83 -1.79
C LEU A 88 9.40 7.93 -1.79
N GLU A 89 8.78 8.00 -0.63
CA GLU A 89 7.33 7.92 -0.46
C GLU A 89 6.57 8.90 -1.36
N HIS A 90 6.92 10.19 -1.33
CA HIS A 90 6.23 11.20 -2.13
C HIS A 90 6.44 11.01 -3.63
N ARG A 91 7.65 10.65 -4.04
CA ARG A 91 7.98 10.45 -5.45
C ARG A 91 7.30 9.20 -6.00
N TRP A 92 7.19 8.14 -5.20
CA TRP A 92 6.47 6.94 -5.60
C TRP A 92 4.97 7.20 -5.69
N ALA A 93 4.40 7.96 -4.76
CA ALA A 93 3.00 8.37 -4.85
C ALA A 93 2.74 9.21 -6.11
N GLU A 94 3.63 10.13 -6.45
CA GLU A 94 3.53 10.91 -7.67
C GLU A 94 3.62 10.00 -8.92
N LEU A 95 4.53 9.04 -8.92
CA LEU A 95 4.67 8.07 -10.01
C LEU A 95 3.36 7.31 -10.23
N LEU A 96 2.77 6.75 -9.18
CA LEU A 96 1.52 6.01 -9.29
C LEU A 96 0.36 6.93 -9.69
N GLY A 97 0.32 8.15 -9.18
CA GLY A 97 -0.72 9.11 -9.51
C GLY A 97 -0.75 9.53 -10.98
N ASN A 98 0.37 9.40 -11.68
CA ASN A 98 0.50 9.73 -13.09
C ASN A 98 0.57 8.50 -14.00
N ALA A 99 0.55 7.30 -13.44
CA ALA A 99 0.70 6.06 -14.20
C ALA A 99 -0.62 5.62 -14.85
N PRO A 100 -0.55 5.08 -16.09
CA PRO A 100 -1.74 4.48 -16.70
C PRO A 100 -2.28 3.34 -15.87
N GLY A 101 -3.61 3.25 -15.77
CA GLY A 101 -4.29 2.17 -15.04
C GLY A 101 -4.45 2.42 -13.54
N PHE A 102 -3.83 3.46 -13.01
CA PHE A 102 -4.02 3.88 -11.62
C PHE A 102 -4.85 5.16 -11.53
N SER A 103 -5.66 5.25 -10.49
CA SER A 103 -6.36 6.47 -10.13
C SER A 103 -6.31 6.66 -8.62
N VAL A 104 -6.44 7.91 -8.16
CA VAL A 104 -6.52 8.19 -6.72
C VAL A 104 -7.78 7.53 -6.17
N ALA A 105 -7.61 6.62 -5.21
CA ALA A 105 -8.74 5.91 -4.60
C ALA A 105 -9.48 6.81 -3.61
N ILE A 106 -8.76 7.44 -2.71
CA ILE A 106 -9.32 8.31 -1.68
C ILE A 106 -8.38 9.51 -1.51
N PRO A 107 -8.86 10.74 -1.74
CA PRO A 107 -8.04 11.94 -1.53
C PRO A 107 -7.54 12.04 -0.08
N ARG A 108 -6.33 12.51 0.10
CA ARG A 108 -5.67 12.73 1.40
C ARG A 108 -5.43 11.48 2.23
N PHE A 109 -5.59 10.30 1.66
CA PHE A 109 -5.32 9.06 2.36
C PHE A 109 -3.82 8.94 2.66
N GLY A 110 -3.48 8.71 3.93
CA GLY A 110 -2.08 8.59 4.38
C GLY A 110 -1.29 9.89 4.46
N SER A 111 -1.92 11.05 4.19
CA SER A 111 -1.25 12.36 4.17
C SER A 111 -1.67 13.28 5.30
N SER A 112 -2.13 12.74 6.42
CA SER A 112 -2.66 13.52 7.54
C SER A 112 -1.67 14.50 8.17
N ASP A 113 -0.37 14.28 7.98
CA ASP A 113 0.68 15.14 8.52
C ASP A 113 1.04 16.32 7.62
N TYR A 114 0.44 16.41 6.44
CA TYR A 114 0.74 17.46 5.47
C TYR A 114 -0.46 18.40 5.31
N HIS A 115 -0.49 19.46 6.11
CA HIS A 115 -1.57 20.44 6.11
C HIS A 115 -1.81 21.13 4.75
N ARG A 116 -0.92 20.99 3.78
CA ARG A 116 -0.98 21.66 2.48
C ARG A 116 -1.09 20.72 1.30
N SER A 117 -0.95 19.42 1.50
CA SER A 117 -0.97 18.47 0.39
C SER A 117 -2.31 17.76 0.32
N ARG A 118 -2.99 17.88 -0.83
CA ARG A 118 -4.14 17.05 -1.18
C ARG A 118 -3.69 15.70 -1.75
N ALA A 119 -2.41 15.42 -1.69
CA ALA A 119 -1.84 14.20 -2.22
C ALA A 119 -2.35 12.98 -1.46
N SER A 120 -2.76 11.97 -2.20
CA SER A 120 -3.13 10.69 -1.66
C SER A 120 -1.94 9.74 -1.77
N HIS A 121 -1.85 8.81 -0.83
CA HIS A 121 -0.91 7.69 -0.91
C HIS A 121 -1.61 6.37 -1.25
N LEU A 122 -2.90 6.45 -1.62
CA LEU A 122 -3.69 5.27 -1.99
C LEU A 122 -4.20 5.40 -3.42
N PHE A 123 -3.88 4.38 -4.24
CA PHE A 123 -4.23 4.36 -5.65
C PHE A 123 -5.00 3.09 -5.98
N TYR A 124 -6.00 3.22 -6.84
CA TYR A 124 -6.85 2.13 -7.28
C TYR A 124 -6.42 1.65 -8.66
N SER A 125 -6.44 0.33 -8.86
CA SER A 125 -6.27 -0.31 -10.14
C SER A 125 -7.28 -1.44 -10.27
N LYS A 126 -7.99 -1.48 -11.40
CA LYS A 126 -8.95 -2.55 -11.68
C LYS A 126 -8.25 -3.91 -11.83
N ARG A 127 -7.05 -3.91 -12.43
CA ARG A 127 -6.22 -5.09 -12.65
C ARG A 127 -5.07 -5.14 -11.66
N ARG A 128 -4.58 -6.33 -11.38
CA ARG A 128 -3.43 -6.50 -10.50
C ARG A 128 -2.23 -5.71 -11.04
N PRO A 129 -1.66 -4.79 -10.26
CA PRO A 129 -0.49 -4.03 -10.68
C PRO A 129 0.72 -4.92 -10.97
N SER A 130 1.51 -4.54 -11.96
CA SER A 130 2.69 -5.26 -12.39
C SER A 130 3.94 -4.78 -11.69
N PHE A 131 4.58 -5.66 -10.91
CA PHE A 131 5.87 -5.36 -10.30
C PHE A 131 6.95 -5.14 -11.35
N ARG A 132 6.91 -5.88 -12.46
CA ARG A 132 7.84 -5.69 -13.58
C ARG A 132 7.80 -4.27 -14.12
N TRP A 133 6.59 -3.74 -14.33
CA TRP A 133 6.41 -2.36 -14.77
C TRP A 133 7.04 -1.38 -13.76
N PHE A 134 6.76 -1.57 -12.47
CA PHE A 134 7.29 -0.71 -11.42
C PHE A 134 8.83 -0.74 -11.39
N ARG A 135 9.42 -1.93 -11.48
CA ARG A 135 10.88 -2.07 -11.52
C ARG A 135 11.49 -1.36 -12.73
N GLU A 136 10.85 -1.45 -13.90
CA GLU A 136 11.28 -0.75 -15.10
C GLU A 136 11.24 0.76 -14.90
N GLN A 137 10.22 1.30 -14.24
CA GLN A 137 10.13 2.72 -13.91
C GLN A 137 11.26 3.15 -12.98
N MET A 138 11.64 2.30 -12.02
CA MET A 138 12.75 2.63 -11.12
C MET A 138 14.06 2.73 -11.86
N ILE A 139 14.32 1.84 -12.80
CA ILE A 139 15.54 1.89 -13.62
C ILE A 139 15.62 3.18 -14.44
N GLU A 140 14.50 3.63 -15.00
CA GLU A 140 14.46 4.82 -15.86
C GLU A 140 14.50 6.15 -15.09
N VAL A 141 13.82 6.23 -13.95
CA VAL A 141 13.55 7.50 -13.26
C VAL A 141 14.38 7.68 -11.99
N PHE A 142 14.74 6.58 -11.32
CA PHE A 142 15.40 6.63 -10.01
C PHE A 142 16.75 5.92 -10.06
N GLU A 143 17.79 6.68 -10.36
CA GLU A 143 19.15 6.14 -10.41
C GLU A 143 19.55 5.52 -9.05
N GLY A 144 20.06 4.28 -9.12
CA GLY A 144 20.60 3.58 -7.95
C GLY A 144 19.54 3.02 -6.99
N VAL A 145 18.26 3.06 -7.34
CA VAL A 145 17.20 2.48 -6.50
C VAL A 145 16.87 1.08 -6.98
N GLU A 146 17.16 0.09 -6.14
CA GLU A 146 16.77 -1.29 -6.37
C GLU A 146 15.47 -1.59 -5.63
N VAL A 147 14.59 -2.36 -6.27
CA VAL A 147 13.30 -2.74 -5.70
C VAL A 147 13.14 -4.25 -5.66
N GLU A 148 12.46 -4.72 -4.62
CA GLU A 148 12.17 -6.13 -4.40
C GLU A 148 10.66 -6.33 -4.20
N GLN A 149 10.21 -7.56 -4.46
CA GLN A 149 8.82 -7.97 -4.33
C GLN A 149 8.70 -9.11 -3.33
N THR A 150 7.71 -9.04 -2.45
CA THR A 150 7.30 -10.17 -1.61
C THR A 150 5.83 -10.45 -1.87
N ILE A 151 5.52 -11.68 -2.27
CA ILE A 151 4.14 -12.13 -2.48
C ILE A 151 3.69 -12.80 -1.19
N PHE A 152 2.53 -12.38 -0.68
CA PHE A 152 1.95 -12.97 0.50
C PHE A 152 1.15 -14.20 0.10
N SER A 153 1.39 -15.32 0.77
CA SER A 153 0.59 -16.51 0.54
C SER A 153 -0.87 -16.18 0.83
N PRO A 154 -1.81 -16.54 -0.07
CA PRO A 154 -3.21 -16.38 0.25
C PRO A 154 -3.47 -17.16 1.54
N GLN A 155 -4.04 -16.48 2.54
CA GLN A 155 -4.52 -17.20 3.71
C GLN A 155 -5.55 -18.21 3.22
N PRO A 156 -5.52 -19.46 3.72
CA PRO A 156 -6.57 -20.39 3.36
C PRO A 156 -7.90 -19.74 3.73
N GLN A 157 -8.74 -19.55 2.71
CA GLN A 157 -10.11 -19.11 2.97
C GLN A 157 -10.69 -20.11 3.94
N ALA A 158 -11.15 -19.64 5.09
CA ALA A 158 -11.95 -20.48 5.97
C ALA A 158 -13.07 -21.06 5.10
N ALA A 159 -13.08 -22.40 4.95
CA ALA A 159 -14.12 -23.07 4.18
C ALA A 159 -15.45 -22.58 4.73
N SER A 160 -16.25 -21.96 3.86
CA SER A 160 -17.60 -21.59 4.25
C SER A 160 -18.28 -22.86 4.72
N PRO A 161 -18.85 -22.90 5.92
CA PRO A 161 -19.61 -24.07 6.34
C PRO A 161 -20.75 -24.25 5.34
N GLU A 162 -20.76 -25.42 4.70
CA GLU A 162 -21.91 -25.84 3.87
C GLU A 162 -23.15 -25.96 4.76
#